data_d3e4087a42c40e5c3873c83c8e60b3ef
#
_entry.id   d3e4087a42c40e5c3873c83c8e60b3ef
#
_cell.length_a   1.000
_cell.length_b   1.000
_cell.length_c   1.000
_cell.angle_alpha   90.00
_cell.angle_beta   90.00
_cell.angle_gamma   90.00
#
_symmetry.space_group_name_H-M   'P 1'
#
loop_
_entity.id
_entity.type
_entity.pdbx_description
1 polymer ?
#
loop_
_entity_poly.entity_id
_entity_poly.type
_entity_poly.pdbx_seq_one_letter_code
_entity_poly.pdbx_strand_id
1 'polypeptide(L)'
;MKQYLLSVHMVEGAPARSDEEIQRSYQAVDAFNRELMASGGWVFAGGLLPPDTATVVRAQGGKVVTTDGPFAESKEQIGGFWVIKAADLDAALEIAGRGSAACAGPVEVRPFQDVPEAG
;
A
#
# COMPACT_ATOMS: atom_id res chain seq x y z
N MET A 1 0.96 15.80 -13.10
CA MET A 1 0.41 15.25 -11.85
C MET A 1 1.51 14.63 -11.04
N LYS A 2 1.42 14.71 -9.74
CA LYS A 2 2.38 14.08 -8.83
C LYS A 2 1.94 12.66 -8.50
N GLN A 3 2.90 11.83 -8.13
CA GLN A 3 2.62 10.46 -7.72
C GLN A 3 2.70 10.32 -6.19
N TYR A 4 1.89 9.44 -5.66
CA TYR A 4 1.79 9.16 -4.23
C TYR A 4 1.72 7.66 -3.98
N LEU A 5 2.35 7.23 -2.90
CA LEU A 5 2.23 5.86 -2.39
C LEU A 5 1.17 5.85 -1.30
N LEU A 6 0.18 5.01 -1.46
CA LEU A 6 -0.86 4.77 -0.47
C LEU A 6 -0.61 3.38 0.11
N SER A 7 -0.10 3.32 1.34
CA SER A 7 0.25 2.06 1.99
C SER A 7 -0.85 1.61 2.93
N VAL A 8 -1.34 0.39 2.73
CA VAL A 8 -2.33 -0.23 3.62
C VAL A 8 -1.57 -0.92 4.75
N HIS A 9 -1.89 -0.54 5.98
CA HIS A 9 -1.23 -1.10 7.16
C HIS A 9 -2.11 -2.13 7.84
N MET A 10 -1.52 -3.26 8.19
CA MET A 10 -2.15 -4.30 8.98
C MET A 10 -1.66 -4.18 10.41
N VAL A 11 -2.60 -4.20 11.36
CA VAL A 11 -2.29 -4.10 12.79
C VAL A 11 -2.29 -5.50 13.40
N GLU A 12 -1.19 -5.87 14.05
CA GLU A 12 -1.09 -7.14 14.75
C GLU A 12 -2.10 -7.17 15.91
N GLY A 13 -2.79 -8.30 16.06
CA GLY A 13 -3.78 -8.47 17.12
C GLY A 13 -5.15 -7.87 16.80
N ALA A 14 -5.34 -7.33 15.61
CA ALA A 14 -6.65 -6.89 15.18
C ALA A 14 -7.64 -8.08 15.16
N PRO A 15 -8.92 -7.86 15.51
CA PRO A 15 -9.90 -8.94 15.46
C PRO A 15 -9.98 -9.58 14.10
N ALA A 16 -10.12 -10.91 14.07
CA ALA A 16 -10.34 -11.65 12.83
C ALA A 16 -11.65 -11.18 12.19
N ARG A 17 -11.62 -10.95 10.87
CA ARG A 17 -12.79 -10.54 10.13
C ARG A 17 -13.55 -11.76 9.63
N SER A 18 -14.87 -11.66 9.59
CA SER A 18 -15.71 -12.74 9.04
C SER A 18 -15.48 -12.86 7.53
N ASP A 19 -15.82 -14.03 6.97
CA ASP A 19 -15.73 -14.25 5.53
C ASP A 19 -16.59 -13.24 4.76
N GLU A 20 -17.76 -12.89 5.28
CA GLU A 20 -18.63 -11.88 4.67
C GLU A 20 -17.98 -10.50 4.64
N GLU A 21 -17.33 -10.11 5.73
CA GLU A 21 -16.61 -8.83 5.81
C GLU A 21 -15.47 -8.79 4.82
N ILE A 22 -14.71 -9.88 4.70
CA ILE A 22 -13.60 -10.00 3.75
C ILE A 22 -14.13 -9.89 2.32
N GLN A 23 -15.23 -10.57 1.99
CA GLN A 23 -15.83 -10.51 0.66
C GLN A 23 -16.31 -9.10 0.32
N ARG A 24 -16.93 -8.41 1.28
CA ARG A 24 -17.38 -7.03 1.09
C ARG A 24 -16.20 -6.10 0.83
N SER A 25 -15.09 -6.30 1.55
CA SER A 25 -13.86 -5.53 1.33
C SER A 25 -13.30 -5.76 -0.06
N TYR A 26 -13.23 -7.00 -0.52
CA TYR A 26 -12.74 -7.29 -1.87
C TYR A 26 -13.60 -6.62 -2.94
N GLN A 27 -14.92 -6.66 -2.77
CA GLN A 27 -15.83 -5.99 -3.70
C GLN A 27 -15.66 -4.48 -3.68
N ALA A 28 -15.51 -3.90 -2.47
CA ALA A 28 -15.33 -2.46 -2.31
C ALA A 28 -13.99 -1.99 -2.90
N VAL A 29 -12.93 -2.75 -2.68
CA VAL A 29 -11.60 -2.45 -3.24
C VAL A 29 -11.64 -2.57 -4.76
N ASP A 30 -12.29 -3.58 -5.32
CA ASP A 30 -12.43 -3.73 -6.76
C ASP A 30 -13.15 -2.54 -7.38
N ALA A 31 -14.25 -2.10 -6.77
CA ALA A 31 -14.99 -0.92 -7.22
C ALA A 31 -14.13 0.35 -7.14
N PHE A 32 -13.42 0.53 -6.03
CA PHE A 32 -12.50 1.65 -5.85
C PHE A 32 -11.41 1.66 -6.93
N ASN A 33 -10.81 0.50 -7.21
CA ASN A 33 -9.77 0.37 -8.24
C ASN A 33 -10.32 0.74 -9.62
N ARG A 34 -11.52 0.32 -9.96
CA ARG A 34 -12.15 0.66 -11.23
C ARG A 34 -12.42 2.16 -11.36
N GLU A 35 -12.88 2.80 -10.31
CA GLU A 35 -13.07 4.25 -10.28
C GLU A 35 -11.74 4.97 -10.48
N LEU A 36 -10.71 4.50 -9.81
CA LEU A 36 -9.37 5.08 -9.89
C LEU A 36 -8.80 4.96 -11.30
N MET A 37 -9.00 3.81 -11.95
CA MET A 37 -8.61 3.59 -13.34
C MET A 37 -9.37 4.54 -14.28
N ALA A 38 -10.68 4.67 -14.08
CA ALA A 38 -11.53 5.52 -14.92
C ALA A 38 -11.18 6.99 -14.78
N SER A 39 -10.75 7.43 -13.62
CA SER A 39 -10.38 8.84 -13.36
C SER A 39 -8.97 9.20 -13.82
N GLY A 40 -8.16 8.22 -14.22
CA GLY A 40 -6.77 8.43 -14.63
C GLY A 40 -5.77 8.49 -13.49
N GLY A 41 -6.22 8.21 -12.25
CA GLY A 41 -5.35 8.23 -11.07
C GLY A 41 -4.57 6.94 -10.83
N TRP A 42 -4.93 5.87 -11.50
CA TRP A 42 -4.30 4.56 -11.31
C TRP A 42 -2.92 4.50 -11.94
N VAL A 43 -1.93 4.02 -11.17
CA VAL A 43 -0.62 3.63 -11.71
C VAL A 43 -0.40 2.14 -11.49
N PHE A 44 -0.44 1.69 -10.23
CA PHE A 44 -0.22 0.30 -9.89
C PHE A 44 -0.77 0.02 -8.49
N ALA A 45 -1.16 -1.21 -8.23
CA ALA A 45 -1.53 -1.65 -6.89
C ALA A 45 -1.20 -3.13 -6.72
N GLY A 46 -1.02 -3.53 -5.47
CA GLY A 46 -0.80 -4.92 -5.15
C GLY A 46 -0.99 -5.19 -3.67
N GLY A 47 -1.49 -6.37 -3.36
CA GLY A 47 -1.49 -6.91 -2.00
C GLY A 47 -0.22 -7.69 -1.76
N LEU A 48 0.22 -7.73 -0.52
CA LEU A 48 1.41 -8.47 -0.12
C LEU A 48 1.01 -9.72 0.66
N LEU A 49 1.83 -10.75 0.55
CA LEU A 49 1.72 -11.93 1.42
C LEU A 49 2.11 -11.54 2.85
N PRO A 50 1.77 -12.37 3.85
CA PRO A 50 2.06 -12.02 5.25
C PRO A 50 3.53 -11.69 5.52
N PRO A 51 3.82 -10.88 6.55
CA PRO A 51 5.20 -10.46 6.86
C PRO A 51 6.19 -11.59 7.10
N ASP A 52 5.73 -12.76 7.56
CA ASP A 52 6.61 -13.92 7.79
C ASP A 52 7.18 -14.49 6.49
N THR A 53 6.66 -14.09 5.34
CA THR A 53 7.22 -14.48 4.04
C THR A 53 8.37 -13.58 3.60
N ALA A 54 8.62 -12.49 4.34
CA ALA A 54 9.62 -11.50 3.95
C ALA A 54 11.05 -12.02 4.17
N THR A 55 11.96 -11.51 3.36
CA THR A 55 13.40 -11.75 3.51
C THR A 55 14.12 -10.42 3.37
N VAL A 56 15.01 -10.14 4.29
CA VAL A 56 15.83 -8.93 4.27
C VAL A 56 17.20 -9.25 3.70
N VAL A 57 17.67 -8.43 2.79
CA VAL A 57 18.97 -8.60 2.14
C VAL A 57 19.84 -7.38 2.45
N ARG A 58 21.07 -7.63 2.90
CA ARG A 58 22.07 -6.57 3.13
C ARG A 58 23.35 -6.92 2.41
N ALA A 59 23.93 -5.94 1.74
CA ALA A 59 25.28 -6.06 1.19
C ALA A 59 26.26 -5.57 2.26
N GLN A 60 27.15 -6.45 2.69
CA GLN A 60 28.15 -6.14 3.72
C GLN A 60 29.51 -6.67 3.29
N GLY A 61 30.51 -5.79 3.20
CA GLY A 61 31.87 -6.19 2.89
C GLY A 61 32.04 -6.99 1.60
N GLY A 62 31.27 -6.63 0.55
CA GLY A 62 31.30 -7.35 -0.71
C GLY A 62 30.48 -8.64 -0.73
N LYS A 63 29.77 -8.94 0.35
CA LYS A 63 28.92 -10.13 0.48
C LYS A 63 27.46 -9.73 0.64
N VAL A 64 26.58 -10.62 0.24
CA VAL A 64 25.13 -10.47 0.43
C VAL A 64 24.72 -11.34 1.62
N VAL A 65 24.09 -10.72 2.62
CA VAL A 65 23.58 -11.39 3.81
C VAL A 65 22.06 -11.34 3.77
N THR A 66 21.40 -12.48 3.95
CA THR A 66 19.95 -12.57 3.98
C THR A 66 19.46 -12.93 5.37
N THR A 67 18.33 -12.35 5.78
CA THR A 67 17.70 -12.62 7.07
C THR A 67 16.21 -12.85 6.83
N ASP A 68 15.66 -13.94 7.38
CA ASP A 68 14.24 -14.23 7.29
C ASP A 68 13.43 -13.25 8.13
N GLY A 69 12.22 -12.96 7.65
CA GLY A 69 11.29 -12.11 8.35
C GLY A 69 11.31 -10.65 7.88
N PRO A 70 10.37 -9.84 8.37
CA PRO A 70 10.31 -8.44 7.97
C PRO A 70 11.49 -7.65 8.51
N PHE A 71 11.79 -6.51 7.87
CA PHE A 71 12.88 -5.62 8.26
C PHE A 71 12.78 -5.19 9.72
N ALA A 72 11.58 -4.90 10.18
CA ALA A 72 11.32 -4.54 11.56
C ALA A 72 10.16 -5.36 12.10
N GLU A 73 10.31 -5.87 13.31
CA GLU A 73 9.22 -6.48 14.05
C GLU A 73 8.42 -5.35 14.69
N SER A 74 7.30 -5.00 14.07
CA SER A 74 6.42 -3.97 14.58
C SER A 74 4.99 -4.48 14.60
N LYS A 75 4.14 -3.82 15.38
CA LYS A 75 2.72 -4.16 15.46
C LYS A 75 1.97 -3.82 14.18
N GLU A 76 2.55 -2.94 13.37
CA GLU A 76 1.98 -2.53 12.10
C GLU A 76 2.92 -2.92 10.98
N GLN A 77 2.38 -3.61 9.98
CA GLN A 77 3.11 -4.05 8.80
C GLN A 77 2.34 -3.66 7.56
N ILE A 78 3.05 -3.33 6.50
CA ILE A 78 2.41 -3.04 5.22
C ILE A 78 1.79 -4.33 4.65
N GLY A 79 0.51 -4.26 4.30
CA GLY A 79 -0.22 -5.39 3.73
C GLY A 79 -0.53 -5.24 2.25
N GLY A 80 -0.35 -4.05 1.70
CA GLY A 80 -0.59 -3.75 0.30
C GLY A 80 -0.43 -2.26 0.03
N PHE A 81 -0.55 -1.87 -1.21
CA PHE A 81 -0.38 -0.48 -1.57
C PHE A 81 -1.03 -0.15 -2.91
N TRP A 82 -1.29 1.15 -3.10
CA TRP A 82 -1.60 1.74 -4.40
C TRP A 82 -0.53 2.77 -4.72
N VAL A 83 -0.16 2.85 -5.98
CA VAL A 83 0.58 4.00 -6.52
C VAL A 83 -0.42 4.77 -7.37
N ILE A 84 -0.61 6.06 -7.06
CA ILE A 84 -1.61 6.89 -7.71
C ILE A 84 -1.00 8.18 -8.26
N LYS A 85 -1.73 8.79 -9.20
CA LYS A 85 -1.47 10.16 -9.64
C LYS A 85 -2.57 11.05 -9.11
N ALA A 86 -2.20 12.22 -8.61
CA ALA A 86 -3.14 13.23 -8.14
C ALA A 86 -2.57 14.62 -8.38
N ALA A 87 -3.44 15.60 -8.48
CA ALA A 87 -3.03 16.97 -8.75
C ALA A 87 -2.18 17.56 -7.62
N ASP A 88 -2.55 17.23 -6.38
CA ASP A 88 -1.89 17.72 -5.17
C ASP A 88 -2.15 16.76 -4.00
N LEU A 89 -1.61 17.10 -2.84
CA LEU A 89 -1.78 16.29 -1.63
C LEU A 89 -3.25 16.20 -1.21
N ASP A 90 -4.01 17.27 -1.28
CA ASP A 90 -5.42 17.25 -0.89
C ASP A 90 -6.21 16.26 -1.73
N ALA A 91 -5.97 16.23 -3.04
CA ALA A 91 -6.58 15.24 -3.93
C ALA A 91 -6.15 13.81 -3.57
N ALA A 92 -4.88 13.61 -3.25
CA ALA A 92 -4.37 12.31 -2.84
C ALA A 92 -4.99 11.83 -1.53
N LEU A 93 -5.19 12.74 -0.56
CA LEU A 93 -5.83 12.42 0.73
C LEU A 93 -7.29 12.02 0.54
N GLU A 94 -8.01 12.67 -0.37
CA GLU A 94 -9.38 12.28 -0.67
C GLU A 94 -9.45 10.87 -1.26
N ILE A 95 -8.57 10.57 -2.19
CA ILE A 95 -8.47 9.24 -2.79
C ILE A 95 -8.12 8.21 -1.70
N ALA A 96 -7.15 8.52 -0.84
CA ALA A 96 -6.73 7.63 0.25
C ALA A 96 -7.86 7.37 1.25
N GLY A 97 -8.69 8.38 1.54
CA GLY A 97 -9.87 8.22 2.40
C GLY A 97 -10.85 7.21 1.83
N ARG A 98 -11.10 7.26 0.53
CA ARG A 98 -11.96 6.27 -0.15
C ARG A 98 -11.32 4.88 -0.15
N GLY A 99 -10.02 4.81 -0.35
CA GLY A 99 -9.27 3.55 -0.26
C GLY A 99 -9.31 2.94 1.13
N SER A 100 -9.15 3.76 2.16
CA SER A 100 -9.26 3.33 3.56
C SER A 100 -10.64 2.78 3.89
N ALA A 101 -11.69 3.44 3.42
CA ALA A 101 -13.06 2.95 3.59
C ALA A 101 -13.24 1.60 2.88
N ALA A 102 -12.71 1.45 1.68
CA ALA A 102 -12.84 0.22 0.91
C ALA A 102 -12.12 -0.96 1.55
N CYS A 103 -10.89 -0.77 2.02
CA CYS A 103 -10.10 -1.84 2.62
C CYS A 103 -10.35 -2.00 4.13
N ALA A 104 -11.12 -1.09 4.74
CA ALA A 104 -11.46 -1.11 6.16
C ALA A 104 -10.22 -1.09 7.07
N GLY A 105 -9.22 -0.29 6.71
CA GLY A 105 -8.00 -0.17 7.48
C GLY A 105 -7.30 1.17 7.23
N PRO A 106 -6.28 1.48 8.04
CA PRO A 106 -5.55 2.72 7.87
C PRO A 106 -4.71 2.72 6.60
N VAL A 107 -4.60 3.89 5.98
CA VAL A 107 -3.80 4.10 4.77
C VAL A 107 -2.86 5.27 4.99
N GLU A 108 -1.58 5.03 4.85
CA GLU A 108 -0.57 6.09 4.90
C GLU A 108 -0.37 6.66 3.49
N VAL A 109 -0.33 7.98 3.38
CA VAL A 109 -0.08 8.68 2.12
C VAL A 109 1.31 9.28 2.15
N ARG A 110 2.12 8.94 1.17
CA ARG A 110 3.48 9.48 1.07
C ARG A 110 3.79 9.90 -0.36
N PRO A 111 4.14 11.18 -0.59
CA PRO A 111 4.52 11.62 -1.93
C PRO A 111 5.81 10.94 -2.39
N PHE A 112 5.89 10.59 -3.66
CA PHE A 112 7.16 10.22 -4.25
C PHE A 112 8.03 11.44 -4.45
N GLN A 113 9.34 11.25 -4.42
CA GLN A 113 10.26 12.32 -4.80
C GLN A 113 10.07 12.65 -6.27
N ASP A 114 10.21 13.93 -6.61
CA ASP A 114 10.19 14.35 -8.01
C ASP A 114 11.42 13.77 -8.70
N VAL A 115 11.18 13.09 -9.82
CA VAL A 115 12.28 12.55 -10.62
C VAL A 115 12.64 13.60 -11.67
N PRO A 116 13.93 14.03 -11.76
CA PRO A 116 14.34 14.91 -12.82
C PRO A 116 14.02 14.27 -14.17
N GLU A 117 13.44 15.04 -15.09
CA GLU A 117 13.22 14.53 -16.43
C GLU A 117 14.55 14.10 -17.02
N ALA A 118 14.59 12.89 -17.59
CA ALA A 118 15.74 12.42 -18.33
C ALA A 118 15.88 13.34 -19.55
N GLY A 119 16.86 14.21 -19.46
CA GLY A 119 17.12 15.23 -20.48
C GLY A 119 17.62 14.67 -21.77
#